data_b1f7827bd6d7abd0eb3b808c26671c1c
#
_entry.id   b1f7827bd6d7abd0eb3b808c26671c1c
#
_cell.length_a   1.000
_cell.length_b   1.000
_cell.length_c   1.000
_cell.angle_alpha   90.00
_cell.angle_beta   90.00
_cell.angle_gamma   90.00
#
_symmetry.space_group_name_H-M   'P 1'
#
loop_
_entity.id
_entity.type
_entity.pdbx_description
1 polymer ?
#
loop_
_entity_poly.entity_id
_entity_poly.type
_entity_poly.pdbx_seq_one_letter_code
_entity_poly.pdbx_strand_id
1 'polypeptide(L)'
;MKVFYKTRATATGGRSGRTALDDGSLALDLALPGSGKAGANPEQLFAMGYAACFDNALPVAAKQLGLVPSGTRTSVEVGIGQTDTGGYALDVDLHVEVQGLAEEDARKLVEATHQVCPYSNATRGNIDVRLRISD
;
A
#
# COMPACT_ATOMS: atom_id res chain seq x y z
N MET A 1 14.86 -14.78 8.15
CA MET A 1 14.38 -13.41 8.38
C MET A 1 14.31 -13.11 9.86
N LYS A 2 14.81 -11.95 10.30
CA LYS A 2 14.70 -11.49 11.70
C LYS A 2 13.45 -10.61 11.82
N VAL A 3 12.48 -11.01 12.63
CA VAL A 3 11.26 -10.24 12.88
C VAL A 3 11.52 -9.19 13.95
N PHE A 4 11.29 -7.92 13.65
CA PHE A 4 11.50 -6.81 14.57
C PHE A 4 10.25 -6.39 15.34
N TYR A 5 9.07 -6.62 14.76
CA TYR A 5 7.79 -6.18 15.31
C TYR A 5 6.67 -7.12 14.87
N LYS A 6 5.68 -7.28 15.72
CA LYS A 6 4.44 -8.01 15.42
C LYS A 6 3.24 -7.22 15.91
N THR A 7 2.16 -7.25 15.16
CA THR A 7 0.85 -6.77 15.58
C THR A 7 -0.20 -7.80 15.23
N ARG A 8 -1.36 -7.71 15.86
CA ARG A 8 -2.50 -8.58 15.58
C ARG A 8 -3.78 -7.78 15.54
N ALA A 9 -4.59 -8.07 14.55
CA ALA A 9 -5.95 -7.55 14.43
C ALA A 9 -6.94 -8.71 14.34
N THR A 10 -8.14 -8.48 14.82
CA THR A 10 -9.25 -9.44 14.77
C THR A 10 -10.44 -8.79 14.07
N ALA A 11 -11.10 -9.55 13.19
CA ALA A 11 -12.32 -9.12 12.51
C ALA A 11 -13.45 -10.10 12.77
N THR A 12 -14.68 -9.57 12.87
CA THR A 12 -15.92 -10.33 12.98
C THR A 12 -16.98 -9.73 12.08
N GLY A 13 -17.90 -10.56 11.54
CA GLY A 13 -19.01 -10.10 10.70
C GLY A 13 -18.64 -9.75 9.25
N GLY A 14 -17.44 -10.10 8.81
CA GLY A 14 -16.97 -9.88 7.43
C GLY A 14 -17.04 -8.42 7.00
N ARG A 15 -17.40 -8.19 5.73
CA ARG A 15 -17.44 -6.84 5.11
C ARG A 15 -18.51 -5.90 5.66
N SER A 16 -19.38 -6.37 6.56
CA SER A 16 -20.42 -5.56 7.24
C SER A 16 -20.24 -5.55 8.75
N GLY A 17 -19.11 -6.04 9.22
CA GLY A 17 -18.81 -6.17 10.65
C GLY A 17 -17.82 -5.12 11.14
N ARG A 18 -16.81 -5.57 11.84
CA ARG A 18 -15.81 -4.73 12.51
C ARG A 18 -14.45 -5.38 12.48
N THR A 19 -13.40 -4.58 12.38
CA THR A 19 -12.02 -4.99 12.59
C THR A 19 -11.35 -4.10 13.62
N ALA A 20 -10.48 -4.66 14.44
CA ALA A 20 -9.79 -3.92 15.49
C ALA A 20 -8.40 -4.50 15.74
N LEU A 21 -7.46 -3.65 16.11
CA LEU A 21 -6.22 -4.09 16.70
C LEU A 21 -6.49 -4.71 18.08
N ASP A 22 -5.82 -5.81 18.40
CA ASP A 22 -6.08 -6.53 19.66
C ASP A 22 -5.70 -5.73 20.91
N ASP A 23 -4.81 -4.72 20.77
CA ASP A 23 -4.47 -3.77 21.84
C ASP A 23 -5.51 -2.64 22.03
N GLY A 24 -6.54 -2.59 21.16
CA GLY A 24 -7.61 -1.60 21.21
C GLY A 24 -7.25 -0.20 20.70
N SER A 25 -6.04 0.01 20.20
CA SER A 25 -5.58 1.34 19.75
C SER A 25 -6.27 1.84 18.48
N LEU A 26 -6.80 0.94 17.64
CA LEU A 26 -7.54 1.27 16.42
C LEU A 26 -8.64 0.26 16.19
N ALA A 27 -9.82 0.74 15.89
CA ALA A 27 -10.97 -0.09 15.53
C ALA A 27 -11.82 0.60 14.46
N LEU A 28 -12.33 -0.17 13.51
CA LEU A 28 -13.12 0.32 12.38
C LEU A 28 -14.34 -0.55 12.16
N ASP A 29 -15.48 0.10 11.94
CA ASP A 29 -16.64 -0.55 11.36
C ASP A 29 -16.42 -0.75 9.87
N LEU A 30 -16.90 -1.87 9.34
CA LEU A 30 -16.81 -2.21 7.93
C LEU A 30 -18.16 -2.01 7.25
N ALA A 31 -18.12 -1.52 6.02
CA ALA A 31 -19.30 -1.33 5.20
C ALA A 31 -19.03 -1.69 3.75
N LEU A 32 -20.00 -2.29 3.09
CA LEU A 32 -19.92 -2.57 1.66
C LEU A 32 -19.93 -1.25 0.87
N PRO A 33 -19.10 -1.13 -0.19
CA PRO A 33 -19.17 -0.01 -1.10
C PRO A 33 -20.59 0.17 -1.65
N GLY A 34 -21.10 1.41 -1.66
CA GLY A 34 -22.42 1.72 -2.16
C GLY A 34 -23.59 1.38 -1.22
N SER A 35 -23.34 0.86 -0.02
CA SER A 35 -24.39 0.52 0.95
C SER A 35 -25.03 1.75 1.62
N GLY A 36 -24.43 2.93 1.50
CA GLY A 36 -24.84 4.14 2.21
C GLY A 36 -24.51 4.15 3.71
N LYS A 37 -23.89 3.08 4.23
CA LYS A 37 -23.43 2.99 5.62
C LYS A 37 -22.01 3.52 5.75
N ALA A 38 -21.72 4.19 6.87
CA ALA A 38 -20.35 4.58 7.22
C ALA A 38 -19.53 3.36 7.60
N GLY A 39 -18.28 3.33 7.15
CA GLY A 39 -17.34 2.26 7.44
C GLY A 39 -16.24 2.17 6.39
N ALA A 40 -15.22 1.41 6.70
CA ALA A 40 -14.14 1.09 5.78
C ALA A 40 -14.38 -0.25 5.07
N ASN A 41 -13.55 -0.57 4.08
CA ASN A 41 -13.51 -1.89 3.47
C ASN A 41 -12.06 -2.39 3.39
N PRO A 42 -11.84 -3.70 3.18
CA PRO A 42 -10.49 -4.27 3.13
C PRO A 42 -9.59 -3.65 2.06
N GLU A 43 -10.14 -3.26 0.91
CA GLU A 43 -9.39 -2.64 -0.18
C GLU A 43 -8.87 -1.25 0.22
N GLN A 44 -9.67 -0.46 0.94
CA GLN A 44 -9.25 0.82 1.51
C GLN A 44 -8.13 0.64 2.54
N LEU A 45 -8.24 -0.34 3.42
CA LEU A 45 -7.20 -0.64 4.42
C LEU A 45 -5.91 -1.09 3.75
N PHE A 46 -5.99 -1.91 2.70
CA PHE A 46 -4.83 -2.32 1.91
C PHE A 46 -4.16 -1.11 1.23
N ALA A 47 -4.96 -0.24 0.60
CA ALA A 47 -4.46 0.98 -0.04
C ALA A 47 -3.74 1.91 0.95
N MET A 48 -4.35 2.17 2.10
CA MET A 48 -3.77 2.99 3.17
C MET A 48 -2.47 2.39 3.71
N GLY A 49 -2.46 1.09 3.99
CA GLY A 49 -1.28 0.39 4.48
C GLY A 49 -0.14 0.39 3.47
N TYR A 50 -0.45 0.13 2.20
CA TYR A 50 0.57 0.11 1.16
C TYR A 50 1.13 1.52 0.90
N ALA A 51 0.28 2.54 0.82
CA ALA A 51 0.72 3.92 0.66
C ALA A 51 1.69 4.35 1.77
N ALA A 52 1.32 4.12 3.02
CA ALA A 52 2.17 4.43 4.17
C ALA A 52 3.48 3.63 4.18
N CYS A 53 3.43 2.35 3.84
CA CYS A 53 4.60 1.48 3.80
C CYS A 53 5.58 1.88 2.70
N PHE A 54 5.06 2.19 1.50
CA PHE A 54 5.88 2.62 0.37
C PHE A 54 6.51 3.99 0.62
N ASP A 55 5.72 4.95 1.11
CA ASP A 55 6.18 6.29 1.44
C ASP A 55 7.29 6.27 2.51
N ASN A 56 7.17 5.41 3.51
CA ASN A 56 8.24 5.18 4.51
C ASN A 56 9.50 4.55 3.90
N ALA A 57 9.40 3.77 2.83
CA ALA A 57 10.54 3.14 2.18
C ALA A 57 11.32 4.11 1.25
N LEU A 58 10.67 5.18 0.75
CA LEU A 58 11.30 6.17 -0.13
C LEU A 58 12.58 6.79 0.45
N PRO A 59 12.59 7.36 1.68
CA PRO A 59 13.82 7.92 2.24
C PRO A 59 14.92 6.88 2.47
N VAL A 60 14.57 5.63 2.71
CA VAL A 60 15.55 4.53 2.84
C VAL A 60 16.24 4.28 1.50
N ALA A 61 15.47 4.15 0.42
CA ALA A 61 16.00 3.96 -0.93
C ALA A 61 16.78 5.21 -1.41
N ALA A 62 16.28 6.40 -1.14
CA ALA A 62 16.96 7.65 -1.49
C ALA A 62 18.34 7.75 -0.85
N LYS A 63 18.45 7.41 0.43
CA LYS A 63 19.73 7.37 1.14
C LYS A 63 20.71 6.35 0.52
N GLN A 64 20.21 5.18 0.14
CA GLN A 64 21.05 4.14 -0.51
C GLN A 64 21.58 4.60 -1.87
N LEU A 65 20.80 5.38 -2.61
CA LEU A 65 21.15 5.90 -3.93
C LEU A 65 21.89 7.24 -3.87
N GLY A 66 22.02 7.87 -2.71
CA GLY A 66 22.59 9.21 -2.59
C GLY A 66 21.73 10.30 -3.22
N LEU A 67 20.41 10.09 -3.32
CA LEU A 67 19.46 11.04 -3.88
C LEU A 67 18.76 11.84 -2.76
N VAL A 68 18.44 13.11 -3.06
CA VAL A 68 17.78 14.02 -2.10
C VAL A 68 16.58 14.67 -2.80
N PRO A 69 15.42 14.03 -2.85
CA PRO A 69 14.20 14.67 -3.35
C PRO A 69 13.79 15.83 -2.42
N SER A 70 13.21 16.87 -2.98
CA SER A 70 12.67 18.00 -2.20
C SER A 70 11.29 17.71 -1.59
N GLY A 71 10.59 16.71 -2.11
CA GLY A 71 9.31 16.23 -1.62
C GLY A 71 8.91 14.93 -2.30
N THR A 72 8.14 14.12 -1.59
CA THR A 72 7.55 12.88 -2.13
C THR A 72 6.11 12.74 -1.65
N ARG A 73 5.27 12.12 -2.46
CA ARG A 73 3.91 11.74 -2.09
C ARG A 73 3.55 10.43 -2.76
N THR A 74 2.99 9.50 -2.00
CA THR A 74 2.57 8.19 -2.48
C THR A 74 1.07 8.04 -2.38
N SER A 75 0.42 7.68 -3.49
CA SER A 75 -0.98 7.29 -3.55
C SER A 75 -1.09 5.87 -4.09
N VAL A 76 -1.99 5.09 -3.53
CA VAL A 76 -2.23 3.71 -3.96
C VAL A 76 -3.70 3.55 -4.32
N GLU A 77 -3.97 3.12 -5.54
CA GLU A 77 -5.30 2.75 -6.00
C GLU A 77 -5.42 1.23 -5.97
N VAL A 78 -6.46 0.73 -5.35
CA VAL A 78 -6.71 -0.71 -5.19
C VAL A 78 -8.10 -1.05 -5.70
N GLY A 79 -8.15 -1.91 -6.69
CA GLY A 79 -9.36 -2.56 -7.17
C GLY A 79 -9.47 -4.00 -6.67
N ILE A 80 -10.68 -4.53 -6.70
CA ILE A 80 -10.96 -5.96 -6.53
C ILE A 80 -11.68 -6.47 -7.76
N GLY A 81 -11.26 -7.62 -8.25
CA GLY A 81 -11.85 -8.27 -9.40
C GLY A 81 -11.96 -9.78 -9.22
N GLN A 82 -12.69 -10.41 -10.13
CA GLN A 82 -12.80 -11.86 -10.19
C GLN A 82 -11.79 -12.43 -11.18
N THR A 83 -11.08 -13.46 -10.80
CA THR A 83 -10.17 -14.20 -11.66
C THR A 83 -10.92 -15.14 -12.60
N ASP A 84 -10.29 -15.58 -13.68
CA ASP A 84 -10.86 -16.54 -14.64
C ASP A 84 -11.21 -17.90 -13.99
N THR A 85 -10.61 -18.21 -12.86
CA THR A 85 -10.88 -19.44 -12.08
C THR A 85 -11.97 -19.27 -11.03
N GLY A 86 -12.61 -18.07 -10.95
CA GLY A 86 -13.72 -17.79 -10.03
C GLY A 86 -13.29 -17.29 -8.64
N GLY A 87 -11.97 -17.14 -8.39
CA GLY A 87 -11.45 -16.51 -7.18
C GLY A 87 -11.49 -14.98 -7.27
N TYR A 88 -11.05 -14.31 -6.22
CA TYR A 88 -10.93 -12.85 -6.20
C TYR A 88 -9.46 -12.44 -6.08
N ALA A 89 -9.09 -11.34 -6.74
CA ALA A 89 -7.75 -10.76 -6.71
C ALA A 89 -7.80 -9.24 -6.62
N LEU A 90 -6.70 -8.67 -6.14
CA LEU A 90 -6.51 -7.23 -6.11
C LEU A 90 -5.82 -6.76 -7.39
N ASP A 91 -6.21 -5.57 -7.84
CA ASP A 91 -5.57 -4.80 -8.90
C ASP A 91 -4.98 -3.52 -8.29
N VAL A 92 -3.70 -3.21 -8.56
CA VAL A 92 -2.99 -2.17 -7.80
C VAL A 92 -2.20 -1.24 -8.71
N ASP A 93 -2.45 0.06 -8.58
CA ASP A 93 -1.60 1.13 -9.12
C ASP A 93 -0.95 1.93 -7.97
N LEU A 94 0.36 2.13 -8.06
CA LEU A 94 1.14 3.02 -7.21
C LEU A 94 1.45 4.31 -7.98
N HIS A 95 0.97 5.43 -7.49
CA HIS A 95 1.26 6.76 -8.00
C HIS A 95 2.24 7.45 -7.06
N VAL A 96 3.44 7.74 -7.53
CA VAL A 96 4.50 8.35 -6.72
C VAL A 96 4.91 9.68 -7.34
N GLU A 97 4.70 10.75 -6.60
CA GLU A 97 5.20 12.08 -6.95
C GLU A 97 6.59 12.24 -6.32
N VAL A 98 7.56 12.67 -7.12
CA VAL A 98 8.94 12.89 -6.67
C VAL A 98 9.41 14.24 -7.17
N GLN A 99 9.53 15.19 -6.26
CA GLN A 99 9.95 16.56 -6.59
C GLN A 99 11.46 16.76 -6.40
N GLY A 100 12.05 17.62 -7.22
CA GLY A 100 13.44 18.05 -7.05
C GLY A 100 14.48 17.08 -7.59
N LEU A 101 14.09 16.05 -8.34
CA LEU A 101 14.98 15.13 -9.04
C LEU A 101 14.72 15.18 -10.55
N ALA A 102 15.76 14.83 -11.33
CA ALA A 102 15.57 14.54 -12.74
C ALA A 102 14.71 13.26 -12.91
N GLU A 103 13.96 13.16 -14.00
CA GLU A 103 13.04 12.04 -14.28
C GLU A 103 13.71 10.67 -14.14
N GLU A 104 14.94 10.53 -14.65
CA GLU A 104 15.70 9.29 -14.54
C GLU A 104 16.01 8.91 -13.09
N ASP A 105 16.41 9.87 -12.26
CA ASP A 105 16.71 9.64 -10.85
C ASP A 105 15.43 9.39 -10.03
N ALA A 106 14.33 10.06 -10.35
CA ALA A 106 13.02 9.78 -9.77
C ALA A 106 12.59 8.34 -10.07
N ARG A 107 12.78 7.88 -11.31
CA ARG A 107 12.49 6.48 -11.69
C ARG A 107 13.35 5.49 -10.93
N LYS A 108 14.65 5.71 -10.87
CA LYS A 108 15.58 4.85 -10.09
C LYS A 108 15.17 4.78 -8.61
N LEU A 109 14.79 5.91 -8.04
CA LEU A 109 14.33 5.98 -6.66
C LEU A 109 13.08 5.14 -6.43
N VAL A 110 12.06 5.30 -7.27
CA VAL A 110 10.78 4.56 -7.13
C VAL A 110 10.99 3.06 -7.35
N GLU A 111 11.78 2.66 -8.35
CA GLU A 111 12.12 1.26 -8.58
C GLU A 111 12.89 0.65 -7.40
N ALA A 112 13.89 1.34 -6.85
CA ALA A 112 14.62 0.90 -5.66
C ALA A 112 13.69 0.81 -4.43
N THR A 113 12.78 1.76 -4.27
CA THR A 113 11.78 1.74 -3.21
C THR A 113 10.88 0.51 -3.32
N HIS A 114 10.47 0.16 -4.54
CA HIS A 114 9.68 -1.05 -4.80
C HIS A 114 10.42 -2.34 -4.40
N GLN A 115 11.75 -2.35 -4.43
CA GLN A 115 12.54 -3.51 -3.97
C GLN A 115 12.63 -3.62 -2.45
N VAL A 116 12.60 -2.52 -1.72
CA VAL A 116 12.77 -2.53 -0.25
C VAL A 116 11.46 -2.45 0.53
N CYS A 117 10.37 -2.00 -0.08
CA CYS A 117 9.07 -1.90 0.57
C CYS A 117 8.51 -3.29 0.93
N PRO A 118 8.18 -3.56 2.20
CA PRO A 118 7.62 -4.86 2.62
C PRO A 118 6.32 -5.23 1.89
N TYR A 119 5.43 -4.27 1.60
CA TYR A 119 4.19 -4.55 0.85
C TYR A 119 4.49 -4.88 -0.61
N SER A 120 5.45 -4.20 -1.23
CA SER A 120 5.91 -4.54 -2.58
C SER A 120 6.51 -5.96 -2.61
N ASN A 121 7.27 -6.35 -1.59
CA ASN A 121 7.78 -7.70 -1.46
C ASN A 121 6.68 -8.75 -1.27
N ALA A 122 5.59 -8.39 -0.59
CA ALA A 122 4.43 -9.27 -0.40
C ALA A 122 3.59 -9.44 -1.68
N THR A 123 3.56 -8.44 -2.56
CA THR A 123 2.77 -8.46 -3.80
C THR A 123 3.53 -9.00 -5.00
N ARG A 124 4.85 -8.86 -5.02
CA ARG A 124 5.70 -9.23 -6.17
C ARG A 124 5.57 -10.71 -6.52
N GLY A 125 5.37 -10.99 -7.81
CA GLY A 125 5.17 -12.34 -8.33
C GLY A 125 3.74 -12.88 -8.16
N ASN A 126 2.83 -12.09 -7.54
CA ASN A 126 1.43 -12.45 -7.34
C ASN A 126 0.48 -11.38 -7.89
N ILE A 127 0.72 -10.11 -7.59
CA ILE A 127 -0.07 -8.98 -8.10
C ILE A 127 0.83 -8.17 -9.04
N ASP A 128 0.32 -7.83 -10.21
CA ASP A 128 0.97 -6.91 -11.14
C ASP A 128 0.73 -5.47 -10.66
N VAL A 129 1.68 -4.94 -9.89
CA VAL A 129 1.64 -3.58 -9.36
C VAL A 129 2.24 -2.63 -10.38
N ARG A 130 1.42 -1.73 -10.90
CA ARG A 130 1.87 -0.71 -11.87
C ARG A 130 2.41 0.51 -11.14
N LEU A 131 3.66 0.88 -11.47
CA LEU A 131 4.31 2.09 -10.94
C LEU A 131 4.09 3.26 -11.91
N ARG A 132 3.50 4.34 -11.42
CA ARG A 132 3.29 5.60 -12.13
C ARG A 132 4.03 6.70 -11.39
N ILE A 133 4.90 7.41 -12.11
CA ILE A 133 5.78 8.43 -11.53
C ILE A 133 5.43 9.78 -12.14
N SER A 134 5.36 10.81 -11.34
CA SER A 134 5.16 12.19 -11.74
C SER A 134 6.00 13.15 -10.88
N ASP A 135 6.06 14.40 -11.32
CA ASP A 135 6.74 15.51 -10.62
C ASP A 135 5.86 16.07 -9.48
#